data_a6d798e95c59633bec7156e090560b3e
#
_entry.id   a6d798e95c59633bec7156e090560b3e
#
_cell.length_a   1.000
_cell.length_b   1.000
_cell.length_c   1.000
_cell.angle_alpha   90.00
_cell.angle_beta   90.00
_cell.angle_gamma   90.00
#
_symmetry.space_group_name_H-M   'P 1'
#
loop_
_entity.id
_entity.type
_entity.pdbx_description
1 polymer ?
#
loop_
_entity_poly.entity_id
_entity_poly.type
_entity_poly.pdbx_seq_one_letter_code
_entity_poly.pdbx_strand_id
1 'polypeptide(L)'
;MRQLVGAAALAIKAALVAAFFLWANGPRAAPAPAVPEAKPEIRGTWLTTTANDAIATPERTAATMRRLREIGLNTVYVEVWKNGYTQFPSQVLERTIGVAQRPVRALQDPADKPNGTPARDLLQETLVEAHRNGLNYVAWFEYGFMAAHGSTQNTLRRLKPEWLSRDIAGNEVAPNGFVWLNPLHPEARRFVLDLMLEAIEKYDLDGVQLDDRIVWPYVTMGYDDFTRAAYAAEHAGRQPPSDARDPAWMRWRADKLNALARDFVAELHKARPGLLVSMSPAPYPWSYEHYLLEWPQWARWPAGQGWDEFIPQAYRMTYAAFESTWQEQIAELRKAGAYRPQELVAGIRIVGDGPDSSWPQLRDSMLLARREGNGGHVLWFSRGVLAVYARELTAFYAASGPARSPRFPTGWRALAQPLQVLAASPGAAARTWRLPAVEPGRYQLIGLDGQRWQVLQALTLPGPASVDLPAHLHGAELLRDRRPPR
;
A
#
# COMPACT_ATOMS: atom_id res chain seq x y z
N MET A 1 43.11 41.13 65.66
CA MET A 1 43.27 40.53 64.36
C MET A 1 42.51 39.19 64.11
N ARG A 2 41.99 38.48 65.17
CA ARG A 2 41.25 37.22 64.96
C ARG A 2 39.75 37.38 64.69
N GLN A 3 39.13 38.54 64.88
CA GLN A 3 37.69 38.79 64.65
C GLN A 3 37.39 39.24 63.20
N LEU A 4 38.32 39.81 62.49
CA LEU A 4 38.14 40.23 61.06
C LEU A 4 38.23 39.13 60.08
N VAL A 5 38.87 38.02 60.35
CA VAL A 5 39.00 36.88 59.45
C VAL A 5 37.72 36.02 59.39
N GLY A 6 36.96 35.97 60.50
CA GLY A 6 35.68 35.26 60.59
C GLY A 6 34.56 35.87 59.78
N ALA A 7 34.48 37.21 59.76
CA ALA A 7 33.44 37.95 59.05
C ALA A 7 33.62 37.87 57.49
N ALA A 8 34.87 37.87 57.00
CA ALA A 8 35.14 37.72 55.55
C ALA A 8 34.85 36.30 55.02
N ALA A 9 35.10 35.26 55.83
CA ALA A 9 34.81 33.87 55.43
C ALA A 9 33.27 33.57 55.43
N LEU A 10 32.50 34.22 56.31
CA LEU A 10 31.05 34.11 56.33
C LEU A 10 30.38 34.83 55.14
N ALA A 11 30.89 36.00 54.76
CA ALA A 11 30.39 36.75 53.60
C ALA A 11 30.68 36.07 52.25
N ILE A 12 31.82 35.41 52.11
CA ILE A 12 32.16 34.66 50.89
C ILE A 12 31.27 33.39 50.77
N LYS A 13 30.99 32.70 51.89
CA LYS A 13 30.06 31.55 51.89
C LYS A 13 28.63 31.98 51.59
N ALA A 14 28.15 33.08 52.07
CA ALA A 14 26.81 33.61 51.79
C ALA A 14 26.69 34.07 50.33
N ALA A 15 27.72 34.69 49.74
CA ALA A 15 27.74 35.11 48.33
C ALA A 15 27.77 33.90 47.37
N LEU A 16 28.51 32.83 47.71
CA LEU A 16 28.53 31.59 46.91
C LEU A 16 27.21 30.83 46.94
N VAL A 17 26.52 30.80 48.08
CA VAL A 17 25.19 30.19 48.23
C VAL A 17 24.15 31.00 47.46
N ALA A 18 24.18 32.35 47.53
CA ALA A 18 23.27 33.21 46.79
C ALA A 18 23.51 33.11 45.24
N ALA A 19 24.77 33.00 44.82
CA ALA A 19 25.10 32.79 43.39
C ALA A 19 24.62 31.44 42.89
N PHE A 20 24.68 30.38 43.72
CA PHE A 20 24.18 29.05 43.35
C PHE A 20 22.64 29.02 43.25
N PHE A 21 21.94 29.72 44.13
CA PHE A 21 20.48 29.87 44.07
C PHE A 21 20.01 30.75 42.91
N LEU A 22 20.77 31.75 42.50
CA LEU A 22 20.49 32.58 41.32
C LEU A 22 20.77 31.84 40.02
N TRP A 23 21.76 30.93 40.01
CA TRP A 23 22.04 30.08 38.82
C TRP A 23 21.04 28.94 38.70
N ALA A 24 20.55 28.38 39.84
CA ALA A 24 19.52 27.34 39.84
C ALA A 24 18.11 27.85 39.47
N ASN A 25 17.86 29.18 39.60
CA ASN A 25 16.60 29.85 39.25
C ASN A 25 16.72 30.79 38.03
N GLY A 26 17.71 30.59 37.17
CA GLY A 26 17.77 31.25 35.88
C GLY A 26 16.47 30.96 35.06
N PRO A 27 16.06 31.86 34.14
CA PRO A 27 14.84 31.66 33.41
C PRO A 27 14.89 30.27 32.76
N ARG A 28 14.01 29.35 33.21
CA ARG A 28 13.81 28.09 32.54
C ARG A 28 13.46 28.43 31.11
N ALA A 29 14.25 27.93 30.17
CA ALA A 29 13.91 28.02 28.75
C ALA A 29 12.44 27.60 28.63
N ALA A 30 11.63 28.44 27.99
CA ALA A 30 10.24 28.09 27.70
C ALA A 30 10.23 26.70 27.06
N PRO A 31 9.35 25.79 27.48
CA PRO A 31 9.27 24.49 26.87
C PRO A 31 9.09 24.69 25.37
N ALA A 32 9.89 24.00 24.58
CA ALA A 32 9.76 24.03 23.12
C ALA A 32 8.28 23.82 22.78
N PRO A 33 7.71 24.57 21.84
CA PRO A 33 6.31 24.42 21.48
C PRO A 33 6.05 22.93 21.19
N ALA A 34 5.05 22.38 21.87
CA ALA A 34 4.68 20.97 21.72
C ALA A 34 4.44 20.71 20.22
N VAL A 35 5.15 19.75 19.66
CA VAL A 35 4.91 19.33 18.26
C VAL A 35 3.45 18.89 18.19
N PRO A 36 2.63 19.45 17.28
CA PRO A 36 1.22 19.09 17.18
C PRO A 36 1.08 17.58 17.01
N GLU A 37 0.20 16.97 17.80
CA GLU A 37 -0.05 15.54 17.69
C GLU A 37 -0.61 15.21 16.32
N ALA A 38 -0.04 14.18 15.67
CA ALA A 38 -0.44 13.77 14.33
C ALA A 38 -1.84 13.13 14.38
N LYS A 39 -2.77 13.66 13.58
CA LYS A 39 -4.13 13.14 13.47
C LYS A 39 -4.14 11.74 12.86
N PRO A 40 -5.02 10.83 13.32
CA PRO A 40 -5.22 9.55 12.66
C PRO A 40 -5.98 9.75 11.33
N GLU A 41 -5.26 9.85 10.22
CA GLU A 41 -5.82 10.08 8.89
C GLU A 41 -4.92 9.46 7.84
N ILE A 42 -5.45 8.59 6.98
CA ILE A 42 -4.79 8.15 5.77
C ILE A 42 -4.85 9.30 4.75
N ARG A 43 -3.68 9.66 4.22
CA ARG A 43 -3.51 10.56 3.07
C ARG A 43 -2.78 9.77 2.01
N GLY A 44 -3.54 9.09 1.16
CA GLY A 44 -3.01 8.10 0.23
C GLY A 44 -3.16 8.49 -1.23
N THR A 45 -2.42 7.78 -2.10
CA THR A 45 -2.61 7.78 -3.55
C THR A 45 -2.21 6.45 -4.15
N TRP A 46 -2.88 6.07 -5.26
CA TRP A 46 -2.48 4.94 -6.09
C TRP A 46 -1.40 5.36 -7.08
N LEU A 47 -0.38 4.50 -7.25
CA LEU A 47 0.65 4.61 -8.27
C LEU A 47 0.50 3.47 -9.27
N THR A 48 0.19 3.81 -10.50
CA THR A 48 0.04 2.85 -11.60
C THR A 48 1.31 2.78 -12.45
N THR A 49 1.52 1.68 -13.16
CA THR A 49 2.60 1.55 -14.16
C THR A 49 2.18 2.05 -15.54
N THR A 50 0.96 2.56 -15.67
CA THR A 50 0.40 3.10 -16.91
C THR A 50 -0.19 4.49 -16.69
N ALA A 51 -0.38 5.25 -17.75
CA ALA A 51 -0.98 6.58 -17.75
C ALA A 51 -0.22 7.66 -16.93
N ASN A 52 0.98 7.35 -16.46
CA ASN A 52 1.92 8.28 -15.85
C ASN A 52 3.33 7.69 -15.91
N ASP A 53 4.32 8.51 -15.57
CA ASP A 53 5.74 8.15 -15.57
C ASP A 53 6.40 8.29 -14.19
N ALA A 54 5.59 8.38 -13.14
CA ALA A 54 6.03 8.62 -11.77
C ALA A 54 7.04 7.57 -11.24
N ILE A 55 6.93 6.33 -11.73
CA ILE A 55 7.81 5.21 -11.36
C ILE A 55 8.48 4.57 -12.60
N ALA A 56 8.64 5.34 -13.68
CA ALA A 56 9.19 4.83 -14.94
C ALA A 56 10.71 4.59 -14.89
N THR A 57 11.44 5.30 -14.04
CA THR A 57 12.90 5.11 -13.81
C THR A 57 13.20 5.17 -12.31
N PRO A 58 14.37 4.66 -11.85
CA PRO A 58 14.79 4.76 -10.45
C PRO A 58 14.82 6.22 -9.92
N GLU A 59 15.32 7.14 -10.73
CA GLU A 59 15.41 8.57 -10.37
C GLU A 59 13.99 9.17 -10.19
N ARG A 60 13.07 8.84 -11.08
CA ARG A 60 11.67 9.27 -10.98
C ARG A 60 10.98 8.65 -9.78
N THR A 61 11.21 7.37 -9.50
CA THR A 61 10.70 6.70 -8.30
C THR A 61 11.15 7.43 -7.04
N ALA A 62 12.45 7.72 -6.92
CA ALA A 62 13.02 8.45 -5.79
C ALA A 62 12.44 9.88 -5.66
N ALA A 63 12.35 10.61 -6.76
CA ALA A 63 11.77 11.96 -6.80
C ALA A 63 10.27 11.94 -6.46
N THR A 64 9.53 10.95 -6.96
CA THR A 64 8.11 10.79 -6.70
C THR A 64 7.83 10.55 -5.22
N MET A 65 8.50 9.57 -4.59
CA MET A 65 8.25 9.24 -3.18
C MET A 65 8.61 10.43 -2.26
N ARG A 66 9.71 11.11 -2.53
CA ARG A 66 10.06 12.36 -1.83
C ARG A 66 8.98 13.42 -2.02
N ARG A 67 8.53 13.65 -3.25
CA ARG A 67 7.53 14.68 -3.55
C ARG A 67 6.17 14.39 -2.91
N LEU A 68 5.71 13.13 -2.92
CA LEU A 68 4.49 12.73 -2.23
C LEU A 68 4.57 13.02 -0.72
N ARG A 69 5.71 12.73 -0.11
CA ARG A 69 5.95 13.07 1.30
C ARG A 69 5.92 14.57 1.57
N GLU A 70 6.57 15.39 0.72
CA GLU A 70 6.59 16.84 0.82
C GLU A 70 5.19 17.45 0.68
N ILE A 71 4.34 16.90 -0.19
CA ILE A 71 2.93 17.28 -0.33
C ILE A 71 2.16 17.00 0.97
N GLY A 72 2.56 16.01 1.76
CA GLY A 72 1.92 15.65 3.02
C GLY A 72 1.16 14.32 3.00
N LEU A 73 1.39 13.47 1.98
CA LEU A 73 0.89 12.11 1.96
C LEU A 73 1.66 11.25 2.98
N ASN A 74 1.03 10.14 3.39
CA ASN A 74 1.62 9.19 4.34
C ASN A 74 1.51 7.73 3.90
N THR A 75 0.77 7.44 2.83
CA THR A 75 0.57 6.06 2.35
C THR A 75 0.53 6.03 0.81
N VAL A 76 1.18 5.03 0.23
CA VAL A 76 1.15 4.76 -1.20
C VAL A 76 0.65 3.34 -1.46
N TYR A 77 -0.22 3.21 -2.46
CA TYR A 77 -0.74 1.94 -2.98
C TYR A 77 -0.15 1.73 -4.36
N VAL A 78 0.81 0.82 -4.47
CA VAL A 78 1.61 0.66 -5.70
C VAL A 78 1.22 -0.58 -6.45
N GLU A 79 0.92 -0.44 -7.73
CA GLU A 79 0.56 -1.53 -8.63
C GLU A 79 1.71 -2.54 -8.77
N VAL A 80 1.46 -3.80 -8.38
CA VAL A 80 2.45 -4.88 -8.41
C VAL A 80 2.02 -6.11 -9.22
N TRP A 81 0.74 -6.17 -9.63
CA TRP A 81 0.18 -7.23 -10.46
C TRP A 81 -0.74 -6.64 -11.52
N LYS A 82 -0.43 -6.86 -12.80
CA LYS A 82 -1.19 -6.32 -13.92
C LYS A 82 -1.05 -7.14 -15.19
N ASN A 83 -2.17 -7.33 -15.87
CA ASN A 83 -2.22 -7.90 -17.23
C ASN A 83 -1.50 -9.25 -17.36
N GLY A 84 -1.63 -10.10 -16.30
CA GLY A 84 -1.03 -11.44 -16.26
C GLY A 84 0.44 -11.48 -15.86
N TYR A 85 1.01 -10.38 -15.35
CA TYR A 85 2.41 -10.30 -14.94
C TYR A 85 2.58 -9.56 -13.62
N THR A 86 3.56 -10.00 -12.82
CA THR A 86 4.04 -9.26 -11.65
C THR A 86 4.99 -8.14 -12.06
N GLN A 87 5.11 -7.12 -11.21
CA GLN A 87 6.11 -6.04 -11.33
C GLN A 87 7.38 -6.34 -10.50
N PHE A 88 7.55 -7.57 -10.09
CA PHE A 88 8.68 -8.09 -9.32
C PHE A 88 9.00 -9.51 -9.78
N PRO A 89 10.25 -9.99 -9.60
CA PRO A 89 10.62 -11.37 -9.92
C PRO A 89 9.83 -12.35 -9.03
N SER A 90 8.98 -13.15 -9.65
CA SER A 90 8.11 -14.13 -8.99
C SER A 90 8.43 -15.55 -9.47
N GLN A 91 8.77 -16.43 -8.54
CA GLN A 91 8.92 -17.85 -8.79
C GLN A 91 7.56 -18.53 -9.05
N VAL A 92 6.49 -18.02 -8.44
CA VAL A 92 5.13 -18.50 -8.70
C VAL A 92 4.75 -18.25 -10.14
N LEU A 93 4.99 -17.04 -10.64
CA LEU A 93 4.72 -16.70 -12.04
C LEU A 93 5.60 -17.54 -13.00
N GLU A 94 6.88 -17.64 -12.70
CA GLU A 94 7.84 -18.40 -13.52
C GLU A 94 7.45 -19.88 -13.64
N ARG A 95 7.09 -20.54 -12.55
CA ARG A 95 6.62 -21.94 -12.56
C ARG A 95 5.32 -22.10 -13.34
N THR A 96 4.46 -21.07 -13.33
CA THR A 96 3.12 -21.15 -13.94
C THR A 96 3.14 -20.87 -15.43
N ILE A 97 3.91 -19.89 -15.89
CA ILE A 97 3.89 -19.43 -17.28
C ILE A 97 5.27 -19.30 -17.92
N GLY A 98 6.35 -19.71 -17.25
CA GLY A 98 7.70 -19.65 -17.78
C GLY A 98 8.32 -18.26 -17.85
N VAL A 99 7.71 -17.26 -17.17
CA VAL A 99 8.17 -15.86 -17.16
C VAL A 99 8.14 -15.37 -15.73
N ALA A 100 9.29 -14.89 -15.21
CA ALA A 100 9.41 -14.47 -13.81
C ALA A 100 8.71 -13.13 -13.49
N GLN A 101 8.56 -12.25 -14.47
CA GLN A 101 7.91 -10.95 -14.31
C GLN A 101 7.50 -10.34 -15.65
N ARG A 102 6.90 -9.16 -15.63
CA ARG A 102 6.46 -8.46 -16.83
C ARG A 102 7.61 -8.21 -17.81
N PRO A 103 7.57 -8.80 -19.02
CA PRO A 103 8.61 -8.69 -20.03
C PRO A 103 8.47 -7.39 -20.84
N VAL A 104 8.52 -6.23 -20.14
CA VAL A 104 8.38 -4.92 -20.78
C VAL A 104 9.54 -4.01 -20.42
N ARG A 105 9.91 -3.14 -21.35
CA ARG A 105 11.02 -2.21 -21.24
C ARG A 105 10.92 -1.31 -19.98
N ALA A 106 9.71 -1.02 -19.53
CA ALA A 106 9.49 -0.21 -18.31
C ALA A 106 10.04 -0.84 -17.01
N LEU A 107 10.25 -2.16 -16.98
CA LEU A 107 10.86 -2.87 -15.85
C LEU A 107 12.36 -3.11 -16.04
N GLN A 108 12.95 -2.66 -17.13
CA GLN A 108 14.39 -2.73 -17.40
C GLN A 108 15.03 -1.43 -16.98
N ASP A 109 16.23 -1.50 -16.38
CA ASP A 109 17.04 -0.32 -16.13
C ASP A 109 17.42 0.34 -17.45
N PRO A 110 17.29 1.67 -17.62
CA PRO A 110 17.78 2.38 -18.77
C PRO A 110 19.29 2.21 -19.00
N ALA A 111 20.05 1.95 -17.94
CA ALA A 111 21.49 1.63 -18.02
C ALA A 111 21.77 0.17 -18.38
N ASP A 112 20.75 -0.69 -18.37
CA ASP A 112 20.89 -2.10 -18.71
C ASP A 112 21.18 -2.26 -20.20
N LYS A 113 22.23 -2.98 -20.50
CA LYS A 113 22.59 -3.33 -21.88
C LYS A 113 21.61 -4.38 -22.41
N PRO A 114 21.28 -4.37 -23.73
CA PRO A 114 20.24 -5.24 -24.31
C PRO A 114 20.43 -6.75 -24.15
N ASN A 115 21.59 -7.21 -23.71
CA ASN A 115 21.97 -8.63 -23.64
C ASN A 115 22.23 -9.07 -22.19
N GLY A 116 21.16 -9.32 -21.43
CA GLY A 116 21.24 -10.13 -20.21
C GLY A 116 21.22 -9.41 -18.89
N THR A 117 20.80 -8.15 -18.84
CA THR A 117 20.59 -7.46 -17.56
C THR A 117 19.24 -7.84 -16.96
N PRO A 118 19.15 -8.12 -15.64
CA PRO A 118 17.88 -8.45 -15.02
C PRO A 118 16.88 -7.30 -15.13
N ALA A 119 15.62 -7.62 -15.32
CA ALA A 119 14.54 -6.66 -15.27
C ALA A 119 14.50 -5.99 -13.88
N ARG A 120 14.07 -4.72 -13.82
CA ARG A 120 13.92 -4.00 -12.54
C ARG A 120 12.92 -4.72 -11.65
N ASP A 121 13.28 -4.93 -10.38
CA ASP A 121 12.33 -5.25 -9.32
C ASP A 121 11.65 -3.95 -8.88
N LEU A 122 10.54 -3.61 -9.54
CA LEU A 122 9.83 -2.36 -9.31
C LEU A 122 9.17 -2.34 -7.93
N LEU A 123 8.75 -3.50 -7.40
CA LEU A 123 8.20 -3.59 -6.05
C LEU A 123 9.28 -3.21 -5.03
N GLN A 124 10.45 -3.85 -5.08
CA GLN A 124 11.57 -3.55 -4.17
C GLN A 124 11.99 -2.08 -4.26
N GLU A 125 12.13 -1.56 -5.46
CA GLU A 125 12.55 -0.16 -5.70
C GLU A 125 11.56 0.84 -5.09
N THR A 126 10.26 0.69 -5.40
CA THR A 126 9.23 1.60 -4.90
C THR A 126 9.01 1.46 -3.39
N LEU A 127 9.13 0.25 -2.85
CA LEU A 127 9.05 -0.03 -1.42
C LEU A 127 10.16 0.69 -0.64
N VAL A 128 11.41 0.51 -1.05
CA VAL A 128 12.56 1.11 -0.37
C VAL A 128 12.48 2.62 -0.43
N GLU A 129 12.15 3.19 -1.57
CA GLU A 129 12.00 4.64 -1.71
C GLU A 129 10.83 5.21 -0.89
N ALA A 130 9.70 4.50 -0.83
CA ALA A 130 8.59 4.89 0.04
C ALA A 130 9.03 4.91 1.52
N HIS A 131 9.67 3.84 1.98
CA HIS A 131 10.15 3.72 3.35
C HIS A 131 11.22 4.76 3.71
N ARG A 132 12.16 5.05 2.79
CA ARG A 132 13.17 6.10 2.97
C ARG A 132 12.53 7.47 3.24
N ASN A 133 11.41 7.75 2.58
CA ASN A 133 10.67 8.99 2.72
C ASN A 133 9.58 8.94 3.83
N GLY A 134 9.54 7.88 4.65
CA GLY A 134 8.57 7.75 5.74
C GLY A 134 7.13 7.53 5.29
N LEU A 135 6.93 7.02 4.07
CA LEU A 135 5.61 6.60 3.57
C LEU A 135 5.35 5.14 3.93
N ASN A 136 4.10 4.81 4.26
CA ASN A 136 3.64 3.43 4.34
C ASN A 136 3.42 2.91 2.92
N TYR A 137 3.74 1.62 2.72
CA TYR A 137 3.68 0.98 1.42
C TYR A 137 2.68 -0.19 1.41
N VAL A 138 1.69 -0.10 0.54
CA VAL A 138 0.71 -1.16 0.31
C VAL A 138 0.89 -1.71 -1.11
N ALA A 139 1.23 -2.99 -1.22
CA ALA A 139 1.34 -3.64 -2.53
C ALA A 139 -0.07 -3.86 -3.10
N TRP A 140 -0.39 -3.15 -4.17
CA TRP A 140 -1.70 -3.19 -4.80
C TRP A 140 -1.72 -4.20 -5.95
N PHE A 141 -2.42 -5.32 -5.72
CA PHE A 141 -2.65 -6.37 -6.71
C PHE A 141 -3.83 -5.97 -7.61
N GLU A 142 -3.64 -4.90 -8.40
CA GLU A 142 -4.67 -4.23 -9.19
C GLU A 142 -5.55 -5.19 -9.99
N TYR A 143 -4.94 -6.13 -10.71
CA TYR A 143 -5.69 -7.04 -11.56
C TYR A 143 -6.41 -8.16 -10.80
N GLY A 144 -6.06 -8.46 -9.54
CA GLY A 144 -6.75 -9.54 -8.82
C GLY A 144 -6.94 -10.77 -9.68
N PHE A 145 -8.21 -11.13 -9.97
CA PHE A 145 -8.57 -12.22 -10.87
C PHE A 145 -8.65 -11.85 -12.36
N MET A 146 -8.36 -10.62 -12.77
CA MET A 146 -8.23 -10.31 -14.20
C MET A 146 -6.94 -10.92 -14.77
N ALA A 147 -7.06 -11.67 -15.86
CA ALA A 147 -5.93 -12.26 -16.57
C ALA A 147 -5.35 -11.31 -17.63
N ALA A 148 -6.21 -10.60 -18.36
CA ALA A 148 -5.82 -9.77 -19.48
C ALA A 148 -6.89 -8.73 -19.84
N HIS A 149 -6.48 -7.64 -20.51
CA HIS A 149 -7.40 -6.87 -21.34
C HIS A 149 -7.85 -7.69 -22.56
N GLY A 150 -9.09 -7.57 -22.99
CA GLY A 150 -9.68 -8.39 -24.06
C GLY A 150 -8.89 -8.41 -25.37
N SER A 151 -8.23 -7.28 -25.71
CA SER A 151 -7.35 -7.16 -26.87
C SER A 151 -5.97 -7.82 -26.68
N THR A 152 -5.60 -8.25 -25.47
CA THR A 152 -4.27 -8.74 -25.13
C THR A 152 -4.25 -10.27 -25.07
N GLN A 153 -3.39 -10.90 -25.86
CA GLN A 153 -3.09 -12.33 -25.81
C GLN A 153 -1.78 -12.54 -25.03
N ASN A 154 -1.83 -12.33 -23.70
CA ASN A 154 -0.67 -12.55 -22.86
C ASN A 154 -0.39 -14.04 -22.61
N THR A 155 0.74 -14.33 -21.97
CA THR A 155 1.17 -15.72 -21.73
C THR A 155 0.24 -16.48 -20.81
N LEU A 156 -0.27 -15.84 -19.75
CA LEU A 156 -1.21 -16.47 -18.81
C LEU A 156 -2.50 -16.90 -19.51
N ARG A 157 -3.15 -16.01 -20.26
CA ARG A 157 -4.37 -16.30 -21.02
C ARG A 157 -4.20 -17.45 -22.00
N ARG A 158 -3.04 -17.51 -22.67
CA ARG A 158 -2.74 -18.53 -23.69
C ARG A 158 -2.39 -19.88 -23.09
N LEU A 159 -1.67 -19.93 -21.97
CA LEU A 159 -1.20 -21.17 -21.35
C LEU A 159 -2.19 -21.79 -20.36
N LYS A 160 -3.15 -20.99 -19.88
CA LYS A 160 -4.13 -21.41 -18.87
C LYS A 160 -5.57 -21.13 -19.29
N PRO A 161 -6.00 -21.55 -20.53
CA PRO A 161 -7.35 -21.31 -21.00
C PRO A 161 -8.43 -21.99 -20.15
N GLU A 162 -8.10 -23.09 -19.47
CA GLU A 162 -8.97 -23.81 -18.52
C GLU A 162 -9.25 -23.04 -17.23
N TRP A 163 -8.41 -22.06 -16.91
CA TRP A 163 -8.61 -21.20 -15.73
C TRP A 163 -9.55 -20.04 -16.03
N LEU A 164 -9.91 -19.80 -17.29
CA LEU A 164 -10.68 -18.62 -17.68
C LEU A 164 -12.18 -18.83 -17.44
N SER A 165 -12.82 -17.81 -16.90
CA SER A 165 -14.27 -17.75 -16.83
C SER A 165 -14.88 -17.48 -18.22
N ARG A 166 -16.08 -18.01 -18.46
CA ARG A 166 -16.79 -17.85 -19.74
C ARG A 166 -18.24 -17.48 -19.53
N ASP A 167 -18.81 -16.78 -20.50
CA ASP A 167 -20.25 -16.55 -20.57
C ASP A 167 -21.00 -17.79 -21.12
N ILE A 168 -22.32 -17.71 -21.19
CA ILE A 168 -23.17 -18.81 -21.66
C ILE A 168 -22.93 -19.18 -23.14
N ALA A 169 -22.42 -18.24 -23.94
CA ALA A 169 -22.06 -18.47 -25.35
C ALA A 169 -20.62 -18.99 -25.53
N GLY A 170 -19.85 -19.14 -24.43
CA GLY A 170 -18.47 -19.59 -24.43
C GLY A 170 -17.44 -18.47 -24.63
N ASN A 171 -17.86 -17.21 -24.67
CA ASN A 171 -16.92 -16.09 -24.80
C ASN A 171 -16.13 -15.90 -23.50
N GLU A 172 -14.83 -15.62 -23.63
CA GLU A 172 -13.92 -15.35 -22.50
C GLU A 172 -13.78 -13.86 -22.16
N VAL A 173 -14.17 -12.96 -23.08
CA VAL A 173 -14.15 -11.52 -22.85
C VAL A 173 -15.47 -11.10 -22.20
N ALA A 174 -15.40 -10.63 -20.95
CA ALA A 174 -16.56 -10.14 -20.24
C ALA A 174 -17.03 -8.77 -20.79
N PRO A 175 -18.28 -8.34 -20.50
CA PRO A 175 -18.84 -7.07 -21.00
C PRO A 175 -18.02 -5.83 -20.64
N ASN A 176 -17.21 -5.89 -19.59
CA ASN A 176 -16.29 -4.80 -19.20
C ASN A 176 -14.98 -4.80 -20.01
N GLY A 177 -14.83 -5.66 -21.02
CA GLY A 177 -13.69 -5.70 -21.91
C GLY A 177 -12.48 -6.49 -21.38
N PHE A 178 -12.61 -7.23 -20.28
CA PHE A 178 -11.51 -8.00 -19.69
C PHE A 178 -11.75 -9.50 -19.75
N VAL A 179 -10.64 -10.25 -19.73
CA VAL A 179 -10.61 -11.71 -19.56
C VAL A 179 -10.26 -12.01 -18.11
N TRP A 180 -10.99 -12.95 -17.52
CA TRP A 180 -10.92 -13.21 -16.09
C TRP A 180 -10.57 -14.65 -15.77
N LEU A 181 -9.75 -14.86 -14.78
CA LEU A 181 -9.60 -16.15 -14.10
C LEU A 181 -10.88 -16.49 -13.36
N ASN A 182 -11.26 -17.76 -13.38
CA ASN A 182 -12.39 -18.25 -12.63
C ASN A 182 -12.04 -18.36 -11.13
N PRO A 183 -12.70 -17.61 -10.24
CA PRO A 183 -12.41 -17.65 -8.80
C PRO A 183 -12.77 -18.97 -8.14
N LEU A 184 -13.57 -19.82 -8.78
CA LEU A 184 -13.86 -21.18 -8.31
C LEU A 184 -12.75 -22.18 -8.67
N HIS A 185 -12.03 -21.96 -9.77
CA HIS A 185 -11.02 -22.91 -10.22
C HIS A 185 -9.87 -22.98 -9.21
N PRO A 186 -9.59 -24.16 -8.61
CA PRO A 186 -8.68 -24.28 -7.47
C PRO A 186 -7.25 -23.81 -7.78
N GLU A 187 -6.73 -24.14 -8.96
CA GLU A 187 -5.40 -23.70 -9.37
C GLU A 187 -5.35 -22.19 -9.64
N ALA A 188 -6.38 -21.62 -10.27
CA ALA A 188 -6.43 -20.18 -10.54
C ALA A 188 -6.50 -19.36 -9.24
N ARG A 189 -7.34 -19.78 -8.29
CA ARG A 189 -7.42 -19.12 -6.98
C ARG A 189 -6.13 -19.27 -6.18
N ARG A 190 -5.50 -20.45 -6.21
CA ARG A 190 -4.23 -20.70 -5.54
C ARG A 190 -3.11 -19.88 -6.14
N PHE A 191 -3.07 -19.78 -7.47
CA PHE A 191 -2.08 -18.95 -8.18
C PHE A 191 -2.12 -17.48 -7.74
N VAL A 192 -3.32 -16.86 -7.71
CA VAL A 192 -3.44 -15.45 -7.28
C VAL A 192 -3.02 -15.28 -5.81
N LEU A 193 -3.43 -16.21 -4.94
CA LEU A 193 -3.04 -16.20 -3.53
C LEU A 193 -1.53 -16.37 -3.37
N ASP A 194 -0.92 -17.31 -4.09
CA ASP A 194 0.53 -17.58 -4.00
C ASP A 194 1.38 -16.39 -4.46
N LEU A 195 0.95 -15.63 -5.47
CA LEU A 195 1.62 -14.39 -5.88
C LEU A 195 1.65 -13.38 -4.71
N MET A 196 0.56 -13.25 -3.96
CA MET A 196 0.47 -12.36 -2.81
C MET A 196 1.33 -12.86 -1.65
N LEU A 197 1.25 -14.15 -1.34
CA LEU A 197 2.04 -14.79 -0.28
C LEU A 197 3.55 -14.69 -0.56
N GLU A 198 3.97 -14.89 -1.80
CA GLU A 198 5.36 -14.70 -2.22
C GLU A 198 5.84 -13.26 -2.00
N ALA A 199 5.03 -12.27 -2.37
CA ALA A 199 5.36 -10.87 -2.12
C ALA A 199 5.44 -10.54 -0.62
N ILE A 200 4.51 -11.07 0.18
CA ILE A 200 4.51 -10.91 1.64
C ILE A 200 5.76 -11.53 2.27
N GLU A 201 6.20 -12.69 1.78
CA GLU A 201 7.39 -13.37 2.29
C GLU A 201 8.68 -12.62 1.94
N LYS A 202 8.82 -12.21 0.68
CA LYS A 202 10.05 -11.62 0.15
C LYS A 202 10.28 -10.18 0.60
N TYR A 203 9.21 -9.36 0.70
CA TYR A 203 9.33 -7.92 0.88
C TYR A 203 8.77 -7.44 2.22
N ASP A 204 9.30 -6.32 2.72
CA ASP A 204 8.84 -5.68 3.97
C ASP A 204 7.61 -4.80 3.73
N LEU A 205 6.55 -5.41 3.18
CA LEU A 205 5.29 -4.71 2.93
C LEU A 205 4.64 -4.25 4.24
N ASP A 206 4.08 -3.06 4.26
CA ASP A 206 3.19 -2.61 5.33
C ASP A 206 1.79 -3.20 5.15
N GLY A 207 1.38 -3.42 3.90
CA GLY A 207 0.10 -4.04 3.58
C GLY A 207 0.03 -4.59 2.16
N VAL A 208 -1.06 -5.27 1.90
CA VAL A 208 -1.50 -5.69 0.56
C VAL A 208 -2.90 -5.18 0.29
N GLN A 209 -3.20 -4.84 -0.95
CA GLN A 209 -4.52 -4.43 -1.36
C GLN A 209 -5.01 -5.26 -2.55
N LEU A 210 -6.23 -5.75 -2.44
CA LEU A 210 -7.03 -6.22 -3.55
C LEU A 210 -8.01 -5.11 -3.96
N ASP A 211 -8.18 -4.96 -5.27
CA ASP A 211 -9.04 -3.96 -5.85
C ASP A 211 -10.50 -4.48 -5.97
N ASP A 212 -11.32 -3.84 -6.79
CA ASP A 212 -12.62 -4.32 -7.24
C ASP A 212 -12.53 -5.55 -8.15
N ARG A 213 -11.42 -6.30 -8.06
CA ARG A 213 -11.10 -7.48 -8.89
C ARG A 213 -10.86 -8.76 -8.11
N ILE A 214 -11.19 -8.79 -6.81
CA ILE A 214 -11.51 -10.01 -6.06
C ILE A 214 -13.02 -10.17 -6.06
N VAL A 215 -13.56 -10.57 -7.21
CA VAL A 215 -14.98 -10.52 -7.53
C VAL A 215 -15.37 -11.73 -8.36
N TRP A 216 -16.67 -11.94 -8.53
CA TRP A 216 -17.15 -12.76 -9.64
C TRP A 216 -16.88 -12.02 -10.95
N PRO A 217 -16.36 -12.70 -12.01
CA PRO A 217 -15.88 -12.06 -13.25
C PRO A 217 -16.93 -11.31 -14.07
N TYR A 218 -17.87 -10.70 -13.62
CA TYR A 218 -19.09 -10.13 -14.17
C TYR A 218 -20.28 -11.07 -14.05
N VAL A 219 -21.47 -10.51 -13.83
CA VAL A 219 -22.69 -11.27 -13.57
C VAL A 219 -23.07 -12.25 -14.70
N THR A 220 -22.65 -11.98 -15.94
CA THR A 220 -22.91 -12.84 -17.10
C THR A 220 -21.92 -14.00 -17.23
N MET A 221 -20.88 -14.06 -16.42
CA MET A 221 -19.84 -15.08 -16.48
C MET A 221 -20.11 -16.23 -15.49
N GLY A 222 -19.38 -17.33 -15.65
CA GLY A 222 -19.50 -18.51 -14.80
C GLY A 222 -20.20 -19.69 -15.48
N TYR A 223 -20.13 -19.73 -16.81
CA TYR A 223 -20.63 -20.83 -17.62
C TYR A 223 -19.50 -21.67 -18.23
N ASP A 224 -18.27 -21.49 -17.74
CA ASP A 224 -17.15 -22.38 -18.04
C ASP A 224 -17.40 -23.80 -17.48
N ASP A 225 -16.70 -24.79 -18.05
CA ASP A 225 -16.92 -26.21 -17.71
C ASP A 225 -16.74 -26.52 -16.23
N PHE A 226 -15.74 -25.89 -15.58
CA PHE A 226 -15.50 -26.08 -14.15
C PHE A 226 -16.67 -25.58 -13.31
N THR A 227 -17.16 -24.39 -13.56
CA THR A 227 -18.30 -23.79 -12.83
C THR A 227 -19.59 -24.57 -13.07
N ARG A 228 -19.86 -24.99 -14.30
CA ARG A 228 -21.02 -25.84 -14.63
C ARG A 228 -20.98 -27.18 -13.88
N ALA A 229 -19.81 -27.82 -13.84
CA ALA A 229 -19.65 -29.10 -13.13
C ALA A 229 -19.82 -28.89 -11.61
N ALA A 230 -19.24 -27.85 -11.03
CA ALA A 230 -19.38 -27.53 -9.60
C ALA A 230 -20.86 -27.27 -9.22
N TYR A 231 -21.57 -26.49 -10.04
CA TYR A 231 -23.00 -26.24 -9.82
C TYR A 231 -23.82 -27.53 -9.90
N ALA A 232 -23.61 -28.35 -10.94
CA ALA A 232 -24.32 -29.58 -11.15
C ALA A 232 -24.12 -30.61 -10.00
N ALA A 233 -22.90 -30.68 -9.47
CA ALA A 233 -22.58 -31.53 -8.32
C ALA A 233 -23.40 -31.16 -7.07
N GLU A 234 -23.70 -29.90 -6.86
CA GLU A 234 -24.47 -29.40 -5.71
C GLU A 234 -26.00 -29.36 -5.98
N HIS A 235 -26.42 -29.56 -7.24
CA HIS A 235 -27.82 -29.43 -7.65
C HIS A 235 -28.39 -30.69 -8.34
N ALA A 236 -27.95 -31.88 -7.92
CA ALA A 236 -28.43 -33.15 -8.45
C ALA A 236 -28.32 -33.29 -9.98
N GLY A 237 -27.21 -32.83 -10.57
CA GLY A 237 -26.92 -32.90 -11.99
C GLY A 237 -27.53 -31.78 -12.84
N ARG A 238 -28.29 -30.85 -12.25
CA ARG A 238 -28.89 -29.74 -12.99
C ARG A 238 -27.84 -28.72 -13.41
N GLN A 239 -28.00 -28.22 -14.65
CA GLN A 239 -27.14 -27.14 -15.16
C GLN A 239 -27.55 -25.78 -14.56
N PRO A 240 -26.61 -24.82 -14.51
CA PRO A 240 -26.93 -23.45 -14.12
C PRO A 240 -28.07 -22.87 -14.97
N PRO A 241 -28.93 -22.01 -14.39
CA PRO A 241 -29.94 -21.26 -15.15
C PRO A 241 -29.33 -20.51 -16.34
N SER A 242 -30.08 -20.44 -17.45
CA SER A 242 -29.65 -19.69 -18.62
C SER A 242 -29.70 -18.17 -18.43
N ASP A 243 -30.56 -17.69 -17.53
CA ASP A 243 -30.57 -16.29 -17.10
C ASP A 243 -29.44 -16.08 -16.10
N ALA A 244 -28.44 -15.30 -16.49
CA ALA A 244 -27.32 -14.94 -15.64
C ALA A 244 -27.73 -14.16 -14.38
N ARG A 245 -28.92 -13.54 -14.39
CA ARG A 245 -29.49 -12.78 -13.28
C ARG A 245 -30.56 -13.56 -12.49
N ASP A 246 -30.72 -14.86 -12.74
CA ASP A 246 -31.56 -15.70 -11.88
C ASP A 246 -31.12 -15.54 -10.42
N PRO A 247 -32.03 -15.24 -9.48
CA PRO A 247 -31.67 -14.92 -8.10
C PRO A 247 -30.93 -16.07 -7.37
N ALA A 248 -31.32 -17.33 -7.63
CA ALA A 248 -30.68 -18.49 -7.00
C ALA A 248 -29.27 -18.70 -7.56
N TRP A 249 -29.10 -18.49 -8.88
CA TRP A 249 -27.79 -18.55 -9.53
C TRP A 249 -26.86 -17.43 -9.08
N MET A 250 -27.36 -16.19 -8.98
CA MET A 250 -26.60 -15.07 -8.41
C MET A 250 -26.20 -15.37 -6.98
N ARG A 251 -27.11 -15.87 -6.14
CA ARG A 251 -26.82 -16.19 -4.74
C ARG A 251 -25.73 -17.26 -4.61
N TRP A 252 -25.86 -18.35 -5.34
CA TRP A 252 -24.87 -19.43 -5.30
C TRP A 252 -23.45 -18.93 -5.64
N ARG A 253 -23.31 -18.16 -6.72
CA ARG A 253 -22.02 -17.58 -7.10
C ARG A 253 -21.48 -16.59 -6.06
N ALA A 254 -22.34 -15.76 -5.51
CA ALA A 254 -21.96 -14.82 -4.45
C ALA A 254 -21.50 -15.55 -3.18
N ASP A 255 -22.16 -16.64 -2.80
CA ASP A 255 -21.75 -17.46 -1.66
C ASP A 255 -20.37 -18.09 -1.87
N LYS A 256 -20.10 -18.58 -3.09
CA LYS A 256 -18.76 -19.08 -3.44
C LYS A 256 -17.70 -17.99 -3.36
N LEU A 257 -18.01 -16.79 -3.86
CA LEU A 257 -17.11 -15.63 -3.76
C LEU A 257 -16.88 -15.23 -2.30
N ASN A 258 -17.91 -15.21 -1.47
CA ASN A 258 -17.80 -14.89 -0.04
C ASN A 258 -16.88 -15.90 0.69
N ALA A 259 -17.01 -17.20 0.38
CA ALA A 259 -16.13 -18.23 0.92
C ALA A 259 -14.68 -18.03 0.49
N LEU A 260 -14.45 -17.80 -0.82
CA LEU A 260 -13.15 -17.50 -1.36
C LEU A 260 -12.49 -16.30 -0.65
N ALA A 261 -13.21 -15.17 -0.53
CA ALA A 261 -12.67 -13.97 0.07
C ALA A 261 -12.28 -14.18 1.54
N ARG A 262 -13.05 -14.97 2.28
CA ARG A 262 -12.72 -15.34 3.67
C ARG A 262 -11.43 -16.15 3.75
N ASP A 263 -11.29 -17.17 2.88
CA ASP A 263 -10.09 -18.00 2.82
C ASP A 263 -8.86 -17.17 2.49
N PHE A 264 -8.98 -16.23 1.52
CA PHE A 264 -7.88 -15.35 1.12
C PHE A 264 -7.40 -14.48 2.29
N VAL A 265 -8.32 -13.79 2.93
CA VAL A 265 -7.97 -12.89 4.04
C VAL A 265 -7.33 -13.67 5.19
N ALA A 266 -7.85 -14.85 5.51
CA ALA A 266 -7.31 -15.72 6.57
C ALA A 266 -5.87 -16.15 6.27
N GLU A 267 -5.57 -16.56 5.03
CA GLU A 267 -4.22 -16.97 4.64
C GLU A 267 -3.24 -15.77 4.62
N LEU A 268 -3.69 -14.57 4.21
CA LEU A 268 -2.86 -13.37 4.24
C LEU A 268 -2.48 -12.97 5.67
N HIS A 269 -3.44 -12.95 6.61
CA HIS A 269 -3.16 -12.66 8.02
C HIS A 269 -2.28 -13.72 8.68
N LYS A 270 -2.47 -14.99 8.31
CA LYS A 270 -1.65 -16.10 8.79
C LYS A 270 -0.19 -15.98 8.31
N ALA A 271 0.00 -15.55 7.06
CA ALA A 271 1.33 -15.39 6.48
C ALA A 271 2.15 -14.29 7.20
N ARG A 272 1.50 -13.21 7.60
CA ARG A 272 2.13 -12.13 8.37
C ARG A 272 1.13 -11.49 9.34
N PRO A 273 1.15 -11.85 10.62
CA PRO A 273 0.37 -11.15 11.64
C PRO A 273 0.69 -9.65 11.65
N GLY A 274 -0.37 -8.81 11.68
CA GLY A 274 -0.25 -7.35 11.65
C GLY A 274 -0.02 -6.74 10.26
N LEU A 275 -0.01 -7.54 9.19
CA LEU A 275 -0.08 -7.02 7.83
C LEU A 275 -1.44 -6.35 7.60
N LEU A 276 -1.44 -5.16 7.02
CA LEU A 276 -2.68 -4.53 6.56
C LEU A 276 -3.24 -5.30 5.34
N VAL A 277 -4.48 -5.76 5.44
CA VAL A 277 -5.21 -6.36 4.31
C VAL A 277 -6.31 -5.39 3.90
N SER A 278 -6.09 -4.70 2.80
CA SER A 278 -6.92 -3.62 2.29
C SER A 278 -7.77 -4.05 1.10
N MET A 279 -8.94 -3.46 0.95
CA MET A 279 -9.81 -3.64 -0.21
C MET A 279 -10.27 -2.31 -0.78
N SER A 280 -10.23 -2.18 -2.12
CA SER A 280 -10.78 -1.02 -2.82
C SER A 280 -11.93 -1.43 -3.74
N PRO A 281 -13.15 -1.65 -3.20
CA PRO A 281 -14.28 -2.18 -3.96
C PRO A 281 -14.95 -1.09 -4.82
N ALA A 282 -15.65 -1.52 -5.86
CA ALA A 282 -16.65 -0.68 -6.48
C ALA A 282 -17.80 -0.40 -5.49
N PRO A 283 -18.50 0.76 -5.62
CA PRO A 283 -19.62 1.10 -4.72
C PRO A 283 -20.73 0.06 -4.73
N TYR A 284 -21.24 -0.29 -3.53
CA TYR A 284 -22.44 -1.10 -3.37
C TYR A 284 -23.71 -0.21 -3.53
N PRO A 285 -24.85 -0.67 -4.12
CA PRO A 285 -25.12 -2.06 -4.53
C PRO A 285 -24.63 -2.43 -5.94
N TRP A 286 -24.08 -1.48 -6.71
CA TRP A 286 -23.61 -1.71 -8.07
C TRP A 286 -22.59 -2.87 -8.15
N SER A 287 -21.72 -3.00 -7.15
CA SER A 287 -20.74 -4.08 -7.06
C SER A 287 -21.39 -5.47 -6.97
N TYR A 288 -22.54 -5.61 -6.28
CA TYR A 288 -23.28 -6.87 -6.24
C TYR A 288 -24.02 -7.14 -7.55
N GLU A 289 -24.68 -6.12 -8.11
CA GLU A 289 -25.49 -6.26 -9.32
C GLU A 289 -24.65 -6.68 -10.55
N HIS A 290 -23.37 -6.31 -10.58
CA HIS A 290 -22.48 -6.55 -11.71
C HIS A 290 -21.40 -7.61 -11.44
N TYR A 291 -20.93 -7.73 -10.22
CA TYR A 291 -19.79 -8.57 -9.84
C TYR A 291 -20.06 -9.50 -8.65
N LEU A 292 -21.31 -9.55 -8.17
CA LEU A 292 -21.75 -10.35 -7.04
C LEU A 292 -20.96 -10.09 -5.75
N LEU A 293 -20.37 -8.91 -5.65
CA LEU A 293 -19.52 -8.49 -4.56
C LEU A 293 -20.34 -7.85 -3.43
N GLU A 294 -20.45 -8.53 -2.31
CA GLU A 294 -21.18 -8.11 -1.10
C GLU A 294 -20.23 -7.55 -0.03
N TRP A 295 -19.34 -6.65 -0.40
CA TRP A 295 -18.33 -6.15 0.53
C TRP A 295 -18.87 -5.52 1.84
N PRO A 296 -20.08 -4.93 1.94
CA PRO A 296 -20.65 -4.54 3.22
C PRO A 296 -20.88 -5.72 4.17
N GLN A 297 -21.13 -6.93 3.65
CA GLN A 297 -21.20 -8.14 4.47
C GLN A 297 -19.81 -8.61 4.92
N TRP A 298 -18.79 -8.45 4.07
CA TRP A 298 -17.41 -8.75 4.43
C TRP A 298 -16.86 -7.83 5.53
N ALA A 299 -17.34 -6.59 5.58
CA ALA A 299 -17.01 -5.64 6.65
C ALA A 299 -17.54 -6.07 8.04
N ARG A 300 -18.39 -7.10 8.13
CA ARG A 300 -18.84 -7.71 9.39
C ARG A 300 -17.83 -8.68 10.00
N TRP A 301 -16.85 -9.13 9.23
CA TRP A 301 -15.90 -10.11 9.74
C TRP A 301 -15.06 -9.50 10.86
N PRO A 302 -14.70 -10.30 11.90
CA PRO A 302 -13.96 -9.77 13.03
C PRO A 302 -12.61 -9.20 12.63
N ALA A 303 -12.14 -8.19 13.35
CA ALA A 303 -10.79 -7.64 13.20
C ALA A 303 -9.74 -8.76 13.28
N GLY A 304 -8.75 -8.74 12.40
CA GLY A 304 -7.71 -9.77 12.27
C GLY A 304 -8.16 -11.08 11.60
N GLN A 305 -9.44 -11.19 11.23
CA GLN A 305 -10.00 -12.30 10.45
C GLN A 305 -10.70 -11.83 9.19
N GLY A 306 -10.80 -10.53 9.00
CA GLY A 306 -11.41 -9.85 7.87
C GLY A 306 -10.50 -8.78 7.28
N TRP A 307 -11.08 -7.96 6.44
CA TRP A 307 -10.43 -6.80 5.85
C TRP A 307 -10.20 -5.73 6.92
N ASP A 308 -9.02 -5.11 6.90
CA ASP A 308 -8.66 -4.09 7.86
C ASP A 308 -9.11 -2.69 7.42
N GLU A 309 -9.29 -2.48 6.11
CA GLU A 309 -9.82 -1.24 5.56
C GLU A 309 -10.58 -1.46 4.26
N PHE A 310 -11.57 -0.61 4.02
CA PHE A 310 -12.31 -0.53 2.78
C PHE A 310 -12.16 0.86 2.18
N ILE A 311 -11.77 0.91 0.90
CA ILE A 311 -11.59 2.15 0.13
C ILE A 311 -12.54 2.15 -1.08
N PRO A 312 -13.88 2.29 -0.88
CA PRO A 312 -14.80 2.29 -2.00
C PRO A 312 -14.44 3.36 -3.03
N GLN A 313 -14.41 2.96 -4.30
CA GLN A 313 -14.07 3.82 -5.44
C GLN A 313 -15.23 4.78 -5.77
N ALA A 314 -15.48 5.76 -4.90
CA ALA A 314 -16.53 6.75 -5.08
C ALA A 314 -16.15 7.79 -6.16
N TYR A 315 -15.72 7.31 -7.33
CA TYR A 315 -15.25 8.14 -8.43
C TYR A 315 -16.44 8.80 -9.15
N ARG A 316 -16.65 10.07 -8.88
CA ARG A 316 -17.77 10.84 -9.42
C ARG A 316 -17.29 12.15 -10.02
N MET A 317 -18.04 12.66 -11.01
CA MET A 317 -17.68 13.86 -11.78
C MET A 317 -18.09 15.15 -11.07
N THR A 318 -18.92 15.09 -10.04
CA THR A 318 -19.37 16.25 -9.25
C THR A 318 -19.33 15.96 -7.76
N TYR A 319 -19.22 16.99 -6.94
CA TYR A 319 -19.28 16.84 -5.48
C TYR A 319 -20.61 16.25 -5.01
N ALA A 320 -21.73 16.72 -5.56
CA ALA A 320 -23.05 16.21 -5.16
C ALA A 320 -23.20 14.71 -5.46
N ALA A 321 -22.70 14.23 -6.61
CA ALA A 321 -22.70 12.80 -6.92
C ALA A 321 -21.75 12.01 -6.01
N PHE A 322 -20.57 12.58 -5.65
CA PHE A 322 -19.69 11.98 -4.69
C PHE A 322 -20.34 11.87 -3.30
N GLU A 323 -20.92 12.96 -2.80
CA GLU A 323 -21.58 13.00 -1.51
C GLU A 323 -22.73 11.99 -1.44
N SER A 324 -23.59 11.94 -2.44
CA SER A 324 -24.68 10.95 -2.52
C SER A 324 -24.16 9.51 -2.48
N THR A 325 -23.16 9.20 -3.30
CA THR A 325 -22.55 7.86 -3.32
C THR A 325 -21.91 7.54 -1.97
N TRP A 326 -21.19 8.49 -1.36
CA TRP A 326 -20.50 8.27 -0.09
C TRP A 326 -21.48 7.99 1.05
N GLN A 327 -22.56 8.78 1.13
CA GLN A 327 -23.61 8.57 2.13
C GLN A 327 -24.34 7.22 1.93
N GLU A 328 -24.53 6.79 0.68
CA GLU A 328 -25.08 5.47 0.37
C GLU A 328 -24.17 4.35 0.91
N GLN A 329 -22.84 4.43 0.74
CA GLN A 329 -21.93 3.42 1.30
C GLN A 329 -22.01 3.37 2.83
N ILE A 330 -22.06 4.53 3.49
CA ILE A 330 -22.25 4.61 4.94
C ILE A 330 -23.59 3.98 5.36
N ALA A 331 -24.66 4.26 4.64
CA ALA A 331 -25.98 3.72 4.93
C ALA A 331 -26.01 2.19 4.78
N GLU A 332 -25.43 1.64 3.71
CA GLU A 332 -25.36 0.19 3.50
C GLU A 332 -24.51 -0.52 4.56
N LEU A 333 -23.40 0.07 4.99
CA LEU A 333 -22.60 -0.45 6.11
C LEU A 333 -23.38 -0.42 7.43
N ARG A 334 -24.13 0.64 7.71
CA ARG A 334 -25.02 0.73 8.89
C ARG A 334 -26.10 -0.33 8.85
N LYS A 335 -26.76 -0.50 7.70
CA LYS A 335 -27.78 -1.54 7.46
C LYS A 335 -27.22 -2.94 7.66
N ALA A 336 -25.96 -3.19 7.23
CA ALA A 336 -25.27 -4.45 7.46
C ALA A 336 -24.80 -4.62 8.91
N GLY A 337 -24.88 -3.61 9.78
CA GLY A 337 -24.32 -3.64 11.14
C GLY A 337 -22.80 -3.67 11.17
N ALA A 338 -22.15 -3.10 10.13
CA ALA A 338 -20.72 -3.19 9.88
C ALA A 338 -20.03 -1.81 9.79
N TYR A 339 -20.73 -0.72 10.07
CA TYR A 339 -20.16 0.61 9.95
C TYR A 339 -19.13 0.88 11.04
N ARG A 340 -17.88 0.92 10.64
CA ARG A 340 -16.74 1.31 11.46
C ARG A 340 -16.02 2.48 10.75
N PRO A 341 -16.27 3.74 11.18
CA PRO A 341 -15.80 4.91 10.44
C PRO A 341 -14.29 4.88 10.16
N GLN A 342 -13.49 4.45 11.12
CA GLN A 342 -12.03 4.40 10.98
C GLN A 342 -11.53 3.36 9.96
N GLU A 343 -12.35 2.38 9.60
CA GLU A 343 -12.03 1.36 8.58
C GLU A 343 -12.55 1.73 7.20
N LEU A 344 -13.38 2.76 7.09
CA LEU A 344 -13.89 3.26 5.84
C LEU A 344 -13.07 4.47 5.38
N VAL A 345 -12.45 4.38 4.22
CA VAL A 345 -11.54 5.37 3.65
C VAL A 345 -12.10 5.83 2.30
N ALA A 346 -12.15 7.14 2.04
CA ALA A 346 -12.74 7.65 0.83
C ALA A 346 -11.81 7.49 -0.38
N GLY A 347 -12.21 6.67 -1.37
CA GLY A 347 -11.60 6.63 -2.70
C GLY A 347 -12.11 7.80 -3.54
N ILE A 348 -11.24 8.79 -3.81
CA ILE A 348 -11.64 10.04 -4.47
C ILE A 348 -10.90 10.20 -5.79
N ARG A 349 -11.66 10.47 -6.86
CA ARG A 349 -11.12 10.71 -8.20
C ARG A 349 -10.52 12.12 -8.31
N ILE A 350 -9.35 12.23 -8.90
CA ILE A 350 -8.79 13.51 -9.40
C ILE A 350 -8.81 13.51 -10.94
N VAL A 351 -8.21 12.48 -11.53
CA VAL A 351 -8.01 12.32 -12.98
C VAL A 351 -8.48 10.93 -13.41
N GLY A 352 -8.60 10.70 -14.70
CA GLY A 352 -9.02 9.41 -15.29
C GLY A 352 -9.89 9.67 -16.50
N ASP A 353 -10.87 8.80 -16.76
CA ASP A 353 -11.80 8.97 -17.86
C ASP A 353 -12.69 10.21 -17.67
N GLY A 354 -12.81 11.02 -18.70
CA GLY A 354 -13.53 12.30 -18.67
C GLY A 354 -12.71 13.46 -18.07
N PRO A 355 -13.34 14.61 -17.77
CA PRO A 355 -12.64 15.80 -17.27
C PRO A 355 -12.06 15.58 -15.87
N ASP A 356 -10.96 16.25 -15.57
CA ASP A 356 -10.36 16.23 -14.25
C ASP A 356 -11.30 16.86 -13.21
N SER A 357 -11.28 16.35 -11.98
CA SER A 357 -12.07 16.94 -10.89
C SER A 357 -11.55 18.34 -10.57
N SER A 358 -12.46 19.30 -10.32
CA SER A 358 -12.05 20.64 -9.90
C SER A 358 -11.49 20.63 -8.47
N TRP A 359 -10.63 21.61 -8.14
CA TRP A 359 -10.10 21.73 -6.79
C TRP A 359 -11.20 21.89 -5.71
N PRO A 360 -12.23 22.72 -5.88
CA PRO A 360 -13.32 22.78 -4.90
C PRO A 360 -14.00 21.43 -4.68
N GLN A 361 -14.29 20.67 -5.72
CA GLN A 361 -14.86 19.32 -5.62
C GLN A 361 -13.96 18.38 -4.83
N LEU A 362 -12.67 18.33 -5.17
CA LEU A 362 -11.68 17.48 -4.49
C LEU A 362 -11.57 17.83 -3.01
N ARG A 363 -11.39 19.13 -2.71
CA ARG A 363 -11.31 19.65 -1.35
C ARG A 363 -12.53 19.28 -0.51
N ASP A 364 -13.73 19.54 -1.05
CA ASP A 364 -14.98 19.34 -0.33
C ASP A 364 -15.27 17.85 -0.10
N SER A 365 -14.86 16.97 -1.03
CA SER A 365 -14.88 15.51 -0.86
C SER A 365 -13.97 15.04 0.28
N MET A 366 -12.74 15.55 0.37
CA MET A 366 -11.83 15.26 1.48
C MET A 366 -12.38 15.78 2.82
N LEU A 367 -13.00 16.96 2.82
CA LEU A 367 -13.62 17.53 4.02
C LEU A 367 -14.86 16.74 4.46
N LEU A 368 -15.65 16.19 3.53
CA LEU A 368 -16.78 15.31 3.86
C LEU A 368 -16.29 14.06 4.60
N ALA A 369 -15.27 13.36 4.08
CA ALA A 369 -14.69 12.20 4.75
C ALA A 369 -14.24 12.51 6.18
N ARG A 370 -13.64 13.69 6.41
CA ARG A 370 -13.26 14.16 7.75
C ARG A 370 -14.46 14.41 8.68
N ARG A 371 -15.53 15.05 8.16
CA ARG A 371 -16.74 15.32 8.94
C ARG A 371 -17.44 14.05 9.41
N GLU A 372 -17.42 13.01 8.57
CA GLU A 372 -17.99 11.70 8.89
C GLU A 372 -17.08 10.87 9.84
N GLY A 373 -15.90 11.38 10.20
CA GLY A 373 -14.96 10.67 11.07
C GLY A 373 -14.29 9.46 10.42
N ASN A 374 -14.26 9.41 9.09
CA ASN A 374 -13.68 8.31 8.34
C ASN A 374 -12.16 8.23 8.48
N GLY A 375 -11.56 7.07 8.13
CA GLY A 375 -10.14 6.79 8.28
C GLY A 375 -9.20 7.61 7.40
N GLY A 376 -9.75 8.46 6.52
CA GLY A 376 -9.00 9.32 5.62
C GLY A 376 -9.46 9.20 4.17
N HIS A 377 -8.53 9.42 3.24
CA HIS A 377 -8.84 9.33 1.80
C HIS A 377 -7.63 8.84 1.00
N VAL A 378 -7.92 8.23 -0.15
CA VAL A 378 -6.94 7.82 -1.16
C VAL A 378 -7.33 8.42 -2.50
N LEU A 379 -6.39 9.07 -3.15
CA LEU A 379 -6.60 9.87 -4.35
C LEU A 379 -6.29 9.08 -5.62
N TRP A 380 -7.24 9.00 -6.52
CA TRP A 380 -7.06 8.38 -7.84
C TRP A 380 -6.61 9.43 -8.84
N PHE A 381 -5.44 9.40 -9.34
CA PHE A 381 -4.25 8.65 -8.95
C PHE A 381 -3.04 9.60 -8.91
N SER A 382 -1.82 9.11 -8.73
CA SER A 382 -0.59 9.90 -8.52
C SER A 382 -0.37 11.02 -9.55
N ARG A 383 -0.77 10.85 -10.84
CA ARG A 383 -0.73 11.91 -11.85
C ARG A 383 -1.51 13.16 -11.41
N GLY A 384 -2.71 12.98 -10.88
CA GLY A 384 -3.52 14.10 -10.37
C GLY A 384 -2.89 14.78 -9.17
N VAL A 385 -2.30 14.01 -8.27
CA VAL A 385 -1.59 14.53 -7.08
C VAL A 385 -0.35 15.33 -7.48
N LEU A 386 0.47 14.79 -8.37
CA LEU A 386 1.79 15.34 -8.70
C LEU A 386 1.73 16.45 -9.75
N ALA A 387 0.91 16.27 -10.78
CA ALA A 387 0.91 17.17 -11.94
C ALA A 387 -0.24 18.19 -11.91
N VAL A 388 -1.35 17.92 -11.21
CA VAL A 388 -2.52 18.80 -11.22
C VAL A 388 -2.61 19.62 -9.94
N TYR A 389 -2.58 18.98 -8.76
CA TYR A 389 -2.90 19.62 -7.48
C TYR A 389 -1.79 19.55 -6.43
N ALA A 390 -0.52 19.40 -6.83
CA ALA A 390 0.59 19.34 -5.88
C ALA A 390 0.67 20.54 -4.94
N ARG A 391 0.44 21.74 -5.45
CA ARG A 391 0.50 22.99 -4.68
C ARG A 391 -0.70 23.11 -3.73
N GLU A 392 -1.89 22.88 -4.24
CA GLU A 392 -3.15 22.98 -3.49
C GLU A 392 -3.21 21.92 -2.37
N LEU A 393 -2.80 20.69 -2.66
CA LEU A 393 -2.73 19.61 -1.66
C LEU A 393 -1.68 19.91 -0.59
N THR A 394 -0.51 20.45 -0.97
CA THR A 394 0.51 20.86 0.01
C THR A 394 -0.05 21.90 0.98
N ALA A 395 -0.72 22.94 0.47
CA ALA A 395 -1.34 23.97 1.29
C ALA A 395 -2.47 23.40 2.19
N PHE A 396 -3.31 22.53 1.63
CA PHE A 396 -4.42 21.90 2.35
C PHE A 396 -3.95 21.01 3.49
N TYR A 397 -2.92 20.19 3.27
CA TYR A 397 -2.39 19.31 4.30
C TYR A 397 -1.56 20.06 5.34
N ALA A 398 -0.80 21.10 4.95
CA ALA A 398 -0.10 21.96 5.90
C ALA A 398 -1.07 22.66 6.85
N ALA A 399 -2.16 23.23 6.33
CA ALA A 399 -3.21 23.86 7.14
C ALA A 399 -3.93 22.86 8.06
N SER A 400 -4.00 21.57 7.68
CA SER A 400 -4.63 20.51 8.45
C SER A 400 -3.75 19.96 9.57
N GLY A 401 -2.46 20.27 9.56
CA GLY A 401 -1.45 19.71 10.47
C GLY A 401 -0.99 18.29 10.08
N PRO A 402 -0.04 17.71 10.84
CA PRO A 402 0.50 16.39 10.57
C PRO A 402 -0.56 15.29 10.70
N ALA A 403 -0.43 14.24 9.90
CA ALA A 403 -1.30 13.07 9.95
C ALA A 403 -0.49 11.77 9.89
N ARG A 404 -0.99 10.72 10.52
CA ARG A 404 -0.46 9.36 10.48
C ARG A 404 -1.57 8.38 10.12
N SER A 405 -1.22 7.32 9.39
CA SER A 405 -2.19 6.26 9.12
C SER A 405 -2.62 5.59 10.44
N PRO A 406 -3.92 5.47 10.71
CA PRO A 406 -4.42 4.79 11.90
C PRO A 406 -4.20 3.27 11.87
N ARG A 407 -3.81 2.72 10.72
CA ARG A 407 -3.67 1.27 10.49
C ARG A 407 -2.35 0.70 10.99
N PHE A 408 -1.36 1.53 11.29
CA PHE A 408 -0.05 1.07 11.71
C PHE A 408 0.13 1.34 13.22
N PRO A 409 0.25 0.27 14.06
CA PRO A 409 0.30 0.41 15.54
C PRO A 409 1.41 1.33 16.02
N THR A 410 2.55 1.34 15.31
CA THR A 410 3.69 2.22 15.63
C THR A 410 3.49 3.64 15.06
N GLY A 411 2.35 3.88 14.37
CA GLY A 411 2.01 5.16 13.76
C GLY A 411 2.90 5.52 12.59
N TRP A 412 3.53 6.67 12.68
CA TRP A 412 4.33 7.27 11.62
C TRP A 412 5.64 6.51 11.37
N ARG A 413 5.92 6.14 10.12
CA ARG A 413 7.22 5.58 9.73
C ARG A 413 8.27 6.70 9.77
N ALA A 414 9.35 6.50 10.51
CA ALA A 414 10.45 7.45 10.56
C ALA A 414 11.18 7.53 9.23
N LEU A 415 11.76 8.70 8.93
CA LEU A 415 12.67 8.85 7.81
C LEU A 415 13.91 7.95 7.99
N ALA A 416 14.50 7.53 6.88
CA ALA A 416 15.76 6.81 6.90
C ALA A 416 16.89 7.63 7.56
N GLN A 417 17.78 6.93 8.25
CA GLN A 417 18.92 7.56 8.92
C GLN A 417 20.19 7.27 8.13
N PRO A 418 20.88 8.29 7.55
CA PRO A 418 22.08 8.08 6.77
C PRO A 418 23.25 7.63 7.66
N LEU A 419 24.07 6.72 7.14
CA LEU A 419 25.34 6.32 7.73
C LEU A 419 26.45 7.28 7.26
N GLN A 420 27.51 7.41 8.07
CA GLN A 420 28.69 8.18 7.74
C GLN A 420 29.88 7.25 7.43
N VAL A 421 30.59 7.52 6.35
CA VAL A 421 31.84 6.82 6.04
C VAL A 421 32.89 7.22 7.08
N LEU A 422 33.45 6.23 7.79
CA LEU A 422 34.54 6.43 8.77
C LEU A 422 35.92 6.32 8.13
N ALA A 423 36.11 5.31 7.30
CA ALA A 423 37.35 5.02 6.63
C ALA A 423 37.13 4.46 5.24
N ALA A 424 37.90 4.89 4.29
CA ALA A 424 37.96 4.35 2.95
C ALA A 424 39.44 4.25 2.55
N SER A 425 39.99 3.05 2.40
CA SER A 425 41.30 2.85 1.83
C SER A 425 41.21 2.78 0.31
N PRO A 426 42.09 3.44 -0.43
CA PRO A 426 42.15 3.29 -1.88
C PRO A 426 42.29 1.81 -2.29
N GLY A 427 41.41 1.34 -3.18
CA GLY A 427 41.43 -0.05 -3.67
C GLY A 427 40.87 -1.11 -2.71
N ALA A 428 40.39 -0.75 -1.53
CA ALA A 428 39.74 -1.70 -0.62
C ALA A 428 38.41 -2.21 -1.21
N ALA A 429 38.11 -3.50 -0.99
CA ALA A 429 36.83 -4.10 -1.40
C ALA A 429 35.62 -3.63 -0.56
N ALA A 430 35.88 -3.08 0.64
CA ALA A 430 34.86 -2.59 1.56
C ALA A 430 35.26 -1.24 2.14
N ARG A 431 34.23 -0.48 2.62
CA ARG A 431 34.36 0.75 3.40
C ARG A 431 33.71 0.58 4.74
N THR A 432 34.31 1.14 5.80
CA THR A 432 33.71 1.14 7.14
C THR A 432 32.77 2.34 7.29
N TRP A 433 31.55 2.06 7.71
CA TRP A 433 30.48 3.05 7.92
C TRP A 433 30.06 3.08 9.39
N ARG A 434 29.91 4.30 9.94
CA ARG A 434 29.39 4.51 11.29
C ARG A 434 27.88 4.37 11.29
N LEU A 435 27.35 3.56 12.21
CA LEU A 435 25.92 3.49 12.48
C LEU A 435 25.49 4.72 13.32
N PRO A 436 24.39 5.40 12.96
CA PRO A 436 23.87 6.50 13.75
C PRO A 436 23.33 6.01 15.10
N ALA A 437 23.33 6.91 16.09
CA ALA A 437 22.62 6.64 17.34
C ALA A 437 21.11 6.68 17.08
N VAL A 438 20.45 5.54 17.25
CA VAL A 438 19.01 5.38 17.04
C VAL A 438 18.38 4.65 18.23
N GLU A 439 17.06 4.73 18.36
CA GLU A 439 16.33 3.97 19.39
C GLU A 439 16.57 2.45 19.24
N PRO A 440 16.58 1.71 20.37
CA PRO A 440 16.66 0.25 20.33
C PRO A 440 15.57 -0.36 19.44
N GLY A 441 15.91 -1.36 18.63
CA GLY A 441 14.97 -2.02 17.76
C GLY A 441 15.60 -2.72 16.57
N ARG A 442 14.74 -3.22 15.69
CA ARG A 442 15.14 -3.86 14.43
C ARG A 442 15.20 -2.81 13.32
N TYR A 443 16.22 -2.97 12.48
CA TYR A 443 16.48 -2.08 11.35
C TYR A 443 16.84 -2.89 10.11
N GLN A 444 16.56 -2.34 8.95
CA GLN A 444 17.13 -2.78 7.68
C GLN A 444 18.24 -1.80 7.30
N LEU A 445 19.40 -2.35 7.02
CA LEU A 445 20.47 -1.62 6.39
C LEU A 445 20.28 -1.67 4.89
N ILE A 446 20.18 -0.50 4.27
CA ILE A 446 20.08 -0.36 2.83
C ILE A 446 21.31 0.34 2.26
N GLY A 447 21.69 -0.02 1.04
CA GLY A 447 22.82 0.56 0.33
C GLY A 447 22.41 1.10 -1.04
N LEU A 448 23.02 2.21 -1.44
CA LEU A 448 22.85 2.80 -2.76
C LEU A 448 23.89 2.27 -3.72
N ASP A 449 23.45 1.47 -4.70
CA ASP A 449 24.25 0.96 -5.80
C ASP A 449 23.82 1.65 -7.09
N GLY A 450 24.71 2.50 -7.66
CA GLY A 450 24.33 3.39 -8.75
C GLY A 450 23.17 4.31 -8.35
N GLN A 451 22.00 4.12 -8.93
CA GLN A 451 20.79 4.89 -8.67
C GLN A 451 19.75 4.12 -7.83
N ARG A 452 20.08 2.89 -7.38
CA ARG A 452 19.12 2.00 -6.73
C ARG A 452 19.47 1.75 -5.27
N TRP A 453 18.50 1.95 -4.40
CA TRP A 453 18.56 1.48 -3.03
C TRP A 453 18.15 0.02 -2.95
N GLN A 454 18.96 -0.77 -2.27
CA GLN A 454 18.71 -2.20 -2.04
C GLN A 454 18.90 -2.56 -0.58
N VAL A 455 18.11 -3.51 -0.09
CA VAL A 455 18.28 -4.06 1.27
C VAL A 455 19.51 -4.93 1.29
N LEU A 456 20.44 -4.65 2.21
CA LEU A 456 21.68 -5.39 2.39
C LEU A 456 21.52 -6.43 3.48
N GLN A 457 21.06 -6.04 4.67
CA GLN A 457 20.88 -6.92 5.82
C GLN A 457 19.93 -6.34 6.86
N ALA A 458 19.43 -7.21 7.75
CA ALA A 458 18.73 -6.81 8.96
C ALA A 458 19.72 -6.62 10.12
N LEU A 459 19.46 -5.62 10.97
CA LEU A 459 20.25 -5.31 12.17
C LEU A 459 19.34 -5.18 13.39
N THR A 460 19.85 -5.56 14.56
CA THR A 460 19.24 -5.22 15.85
C THR A 460 20.12 -4.22 16.55
N LEU A 461 19.60 -3.09 16.94
CA LEU A 461 20.31 -2.02 17.64
C LEU A 461 19.74 -1.84 19.07
N PRO A 462 20.57 -1.51 20.08
CA PRO A 462 22.00 -1.25 19.98
C PRO A 462 22.79 -2.50 19.64
N GLY A 463 23.83 -2.32 18.83
CA GLY A 463 24.71 -3.37 18.31
C GLY A 463 26.10 -2.80 18.01
N PRO A 464 26.78 -3.23 16.94
CA PRO A 464 28.07 -2.70 16.55
C PRO A 464 27.99 -1.20 16.26
N ALA A 465 29.04 -0.43 16.56
CA ALA A 465 29.13 0.99 16.29
C ALA A 465 29.35 1.31 14.79
N SER A 466 29.82 0.32 14.03
CA SER A 466 30.14 0.45 12.61
C SER A 466 29.87 -0.87 11.86
N VAL A 467 29.83 -0.78 10.54
CA VAL A 467 29.64 -1.90 9.62
C VAL A 467 30.51 -1.72 8.40
N ASP A 468 31.06 -2.81 7.89
CA ASP A 468 31.81 -2.83 6.64
C ASP A 468 30.85 -3.17 5.48
N LEU A 469 30.81 -2.30 4.49
CA LEU A 469 29.96 -2.43 3.32
C LEU A 469 30.78 -2.40 2.04
N PRO A 470 30.32 -3.02 0.95
CA PRO A 470 30.99 -3.03 -0.35
C PRO A 470 31.40 -1.63 -0.80
N ALA A 471 32.63 -1.48 -1.30
CA ALA A 471 33.21 -0.18 -1.65
C ALA A 471 32.49 0.51 -2.82
N HIS A 472 31.75 -0.23 -3.66
CA HIS A 472 30.97 0.33 -4.77
C HIS A 472 29.70 1.09 -4.32
N LEU A 473 29.24 0.90 -3.09
CA LEU A 473 28.07 1.61 -2.59
C LEU A 473 28.35 3.11 -2.41
N HIS A 474 27.47 3.95 -2.92
CA HIS A 474 27.58 5.40 -2.88
C HIS A 474 26.89 6.02 -1.64
N GLY A 475 26.07 5.25 -0.95
CA GLY A 475 25.34 5.67 0.25
C GLY A 475 24.86 4.45 1.04
N ALA A 476 24.61 4.65 2.33
CA ALA A 476 23.98 3.65 3.17
C ALA A 476 23.06 4.35 4.19
N GLU A 477 21.94 3.73 4.50
CA GLU A 477 20.93 4.25 5.43
C GLU A 477 20.34 3.13 6.29
N LEU A 478 19.81 3.50 7.45
CA LEU A 478 19.00 2.62 8.30
C LEU A 478 17.53 2.93 8.13
N LEU A 479 16.75 1.90 7.84
CA LEU A 479 15.29 1.92 7.90
C LEU A 479 14.83 1.14 9.14
N ARG A 480 13.94 1.72 9.94
CA ARG A 480 13.35 0.99 11.06
C ARG A 480 12.44 -0.13 10.54
N ASP A 481 12.77 -1.38 10.90
CA ASP A 481 11.94 -2.55 10.61
C ASP A 481 10.81 -2.62 11.66
N ARG A 482 9.56 -2.56 11.20
CA ARG A 482 8.37 -2.60 12.06
C ARG A 482 7.63 -3.93 12.02
N ARG A 483 8.16 -4.90 11.29
CA ARG A 483 7.58 -6.24 11.26
C ARG A 483 7.62 -6.85 12.66
N PRO A 484 6.58 -7.56 13.11
CA PRO A 484 6.67 -8.35 14.34
C PRO A 484 7.85 -9.35 14.22
N PRO A 485 8.51 -9.70 15.32
CA PRO A 485 9.51 -10.77 15.29
C PRO A 485 8.86 -12.05 14.75
N ARG A 486 9.56 -12.72 13.85
CA ARG A 486 9.14 -14.03 13.31
C ARG A 486 9.17 -15.08 14.40
#